data_199885e13d80e9735c9475b1179cec09
#
_entry.id   199885e13d80e9735c9475b1179cec09
#
_cell.length_a   1.000
_cell.length_b   1.000
_cell.length_c   1.000
_cell.angle_alpha   90.00
_cell.angle_beta   90.00
_cell.angle_gamma   90.00
#
_symmetry.space_group_name_H-M   'P 1'
#
loop_
_entity.id
_entity.type
_entity.pdbx_description
1 polymer ?
#
loop_
_entity_poly.entity_id
_entity_poly.type
_entity_poly.pdbx_seq_one_letter_code
_entity_poly.pdbx_strand_id
1 'polypeptide(L)'
;GTEETFTERHDIFKQSGFSNDADNRIKQSIASAFADYSIELGQFNLTAGLRYEYQKTDYYESDIYKEEKSPSYHDLIPIVSIFYKKEDWNIGLSYRMMKLNPSYSMLSSTISYQSKYQYHNGNPELEPQKHNAFSLEGGWKWINASLYFDHARNMYTTYAKPYDDAKHPG
;
A
#
# COMPACT_ATOMS: atom_id res chain seq x y z
N GLY A 1 -18.09 1.03 2.32
CA GLY A 1 -17.04 2.00 1.99
C GLY A 1 -16.47 2.59 3.27
N THR A 2 -15.22 2.94 3.26
CA THR A 2 -14.53 3.62 4.35
C THR A 2 -14.05 4.99 3.87
N GLU A 3 -14.16 5.98 4.74
CA GLU A 3 -13.62 7.32 4.52
C GLU A 3 -12.70 7.64 5.69
N GLU A 4 -11.45 8.00 5.41
CA GLU A 4 -10.47 8.40 6.39
C GLU A 4 -9.94 9.80 6.06
N THR A 5 -9.79 10.64 7.07
CA THR A 5 -9.23 11.98 6.94
C THR A 5 -8.00 12.10 7.82
N PHE A 6 -6.87 12.43 7.22
CA PHE A 6 -5.64 12.76 7.91
C PHE A 6 -5.38 14.26 7.80
N THR A 7 -5.16 14.91 8.94
CA THR A 7 -4.81 16.33 9.00
C THR A 7 -3.48 16.47 9.72
N GLU A 8 -2.51 17.07 9.06
CA GLU A 8 -1.20 17.36 9.62
C GLU A 8 -1.05 18.88 9.74
N ARG A 9 -0.86 19.34 10.97
CA ARG A 9 -0.57 20.75 11.26
C ARG A 9 0.72 20.81 12.05
N HIS A 10 1.77 21.38 11.47
CA HIS A 10 3.03 21.61 12.14
C HIS A 10 3.19 23.10 12.52
N ASP A 11 3.09 23.40 13.82
CA ASP A 11 3.58 24.65 14.38
C ASP A 11 5.06 24.46 14.73
N ILE A 12 5.96 24.80 13.81
CA ILE A 12 7.39 24.73 14.10
C ILE A 12 7.79 25.94 14.95
N PHE A 13 8.42 25.67 16.08
CA PHE A 13 8.99 26.64 16.99
C PHE A 13 9.70 27.77 16.23
N LYS A 14 9.31 29.02 16.48
CA LYS A 14 9.86 30.27 15.92
C LYS A 14 11.35 30.52 16.22
N GLN A 15 12.08 29.55 16.74
CA GLN A 15 13.44 29.73 17.26
C GLN A 15 14.56 29.47 16.25
N SER A 16 14.27 28.98 15.04
CA SER A 16 15.30 28.63 14.07
C SER A 16 15.19 29.30 12.70
N GLY A 17 14.34 30.32 12.53
CA GLY A 17 14.20 31.01 11.23
C GLY A 17 13.51 30.15 10.13
N PHE A 18 13.10 28.93 10.43
CA PHE A 18 12.34 28.05 9.53
C PHE A 18 10.86 28.15 9.90
N SER A 19 10.13 29.00 9.20
CA SER A 19 8.68 29.03 9.24
C SER A 19 8.16 28.14 8.10
N ASN A 20 7.88 26.88 8.37
CA ASN A 20 7.18 26.02 7.44
C ASN A 20 5.84 25.62 8.08
N ASP A 21 4.93 26.60 8.18
CA ASP A 21 3.53 26.36 8.53
C ASP A 21 2.88 25.61 7.36
N ALA A 22 3.05 24.31 7.31
CA ALA A 22 2.36 23.47 6.34
C ALA A 22 1.08 22.94 6.99
N ASP A 23 -0.06 23.34 6.47
CA ASP A 23 -1.37 22.79 6.80
C ASP A 23 -1.80 21.89 5.63
N ASN A 24 -1.52 20.59 5.75
CA ASN A 24 -1.87 19.60 4.75
C ASN A 24 -3.03 18.75 5.26
N ARG A 25 -4.02 18.56 4.43
CA ARG A 25 -5.14 17.66 4.71
C ARG A 25 -5.27 16.65 3.59
N ILE A 26 -5.25 15.36 3.94
CA ILE A 26 -5.43 14.25 3.03
C ILE A 26 -6.72 13.54 3.41
N LYS A 27 -7.68 13.48 2.47
CA LYS A 27 -8.91 12.72 2.61
C LYS A 27 -8.88 11.55 1.66
N GLN A 28 -9.07 10.34 2.17
CA GLN A 28 -9.07 9.12 1.39
C GLN A 28 -10.43 8.42 1.51
N SER A 29 -11.02 8.12 0.36
CA SER A 29 -12.29 7.40 0.26
C SER A 29 -12.07 6.10 -0.49
N ILE A 30 -12.46 4.97 0.11
CA ILE A 30 -12.33 3.64 -0.49
C ILE A 30 -13.71 2.98 -0.54
N ALA A 31 -14.11 2.58 -1.74
CA ALA A 31 -15.28 1.77 -1.97
C ALA A 31 -14.86 0.43 -2.58
N SER A 32 -15.36 -0.68 -2.04
CA SER A 32 -15.04 -2.00 -2.57
C SER A 32 -16.25 -2.92 -2.64
N ALA A 33 -16.25 -3.78 -3.64
CA ALA A 33 -17.18 -4.89 -3.79
C ALA A 33 -16.36 -6.17 -4.01
N PHE A 34 -16.80 -7.28 -3.44
CA PHE A 34 -16.11 -8.56 -3.59
C PHE A 34 -17.10 -9.69 -3.79
N ALA A 35 -16.67 -10.73 -4.46
CA ALA A 35 -17.35 -12.00 -4.58
C ALA A 35 -16.31 -13.12 -4.50
N ASP A 36 -16.61 -14.17 -3.79
CA ASP A 36 -15.81 -15.39 -3.70
C ASP A 36 -16.69 -16.62 -3.84
N TYR A 37 -16.09 -17.65 -4.35
CA TYR A 37 -16.73 -18.94 -4.53
C TYR A 37 -15.73 -20.07 -4.23
N SER A 38 -16.18 -21.03 -3.46
CA SER A 38 -15.41 -22.23 -3.16
C SER A 38 -16.26 -23.45 -3.46
N ILE A 39 -15.64 -24.46 -4.07
CA ILE A 39 -16.29 -25.73 -4.40
C ILE A 39 -15.36 -26.91 -4.11
N GLU A 40 -15.93 -27.95 -3.54
CA GLU A 40 -15.27 -29.24 -3.33
C GLU A 40 -15.74 -30.23 -4.37
N LEU A 41 -14.79 -30.76 -5.15
CA LEU A 41 -15.00 -31.71 -6.21
C LEU A 41 -14.17 -32.99 -5.91
N GLY A 42 -14.72 -33.85 -5.11
CA GLY A 42 -14.04 -35.09 -4.67
C GLY A 42 -12.81 -34.78 -3.83
N GLN A 43 -11.64 -34.92 -4.44
CA GLN A 43 -10.34 -34.70 -3.77
C GLN A 43 -9.79 -33.28 -4.01
N PHE A 44 -10.50 -32.46 -4.81
CA PHE A 44 -10.12 -31.11 -5.14
C PHE A 44 -10.95 -30.12 -4.35
N ASN A 45 -10.30 -29.09 -3.82
CA ASN A 45 -10.91 -27.89 -3.32
C ASN A 45 -10.46 -26.72 -4.20
N LEU A 46 -11.41 -26.03 -4.80
CA LEU A 46 -11.18 -24.89 -5.68
C LEU A 46 -11.77 -23.64 -5.04
N THR A 47 -10.98 -22.59 -4.95
CA THR A 47 -11.44 -21.29 -4.48
C THR A 47 -11.08 -20.23 -5.51
N ALA A 48 -12.03 -19.36 -5.86
CA ALA A 48 -11.80 -18.19 -6.68
C ALA A 48 -12.53 -17.00 -6.06
N GLY A 49 -11.83 -15.90 -5.91
CA GLY A 49 -12.38 -14.64 -5.39
C GLY A 49 -11.89 -13.47 -6.20
N LEU A 50 -12.71 -12.45 -6.30
CA LEU A 50 -12.38 -11.20 -6.94
C LEU A 50 -12.91 -10.04 -6.10
N ARG A 51 -12.04 -9.09 -5.78
CA ARG A 51 -12.40 -7.83 -5.16
C ARG A 51 -12.13 -6.70 -6.16
N TYR A 52 -13.15 -5.90 -6.42
CA TYR A 52 -12.98 -4.60 -7.07
C TYR A 52 -12.86 -3.52 -6.01
N GLU A 53 -11.89 -2.64 -6.14
CA GLU A 53 -11.67 -1.53 -5.24
C GLU A 53 -11.51 -0.23 -6.04
N TYR A 54 -12.31 0.76 -5.67
CA TYR A 54 -12.17 2.16 -6.09
C TYR A 54 -11.62 2.95 -4.91
N GLN A 55 -10.52 3.66 -5.14
CA GLN A 55 -9.90 4.53 -4.15
C GLN A 55 -9.75 5.93 -4.74
N LYS A 56 -10.15 6.93 -3.99
CA LYS A 56 -9.96 8.35 -4.31
C LYS A 56 -9.21 9.02 -3.17
N THR A 57 -8.20 9.80 -3.52
CA THR A 57 -7.45 10.62 -2.57
C THR A 57 -7.67 12.09 -2.93
N ASP A 58 -8.12 12.91 -2.00
CA ASP A 58 -8.23 14.36 -2.13
C ASP A 58 -7.16 15.00 -1.26
N TYR A 59 -6.26 15.75 -1.87
CA TYR A 59 -5.15 16.43 -1.21
C TYR A 59 -5.36 17.93 -1.16
N TYR A 60 -5.19 18.54 0.02
CA TYR A 60 -5.34 19.96 0.25
C TYR A 60 -4.06 20.51 0.89
N GLU A 61 -3.56 21.63 0.38
CA GLU A 61 -2.49 22.44 0.98
C GLU A 61 -3.08 23.78 1.39
N SER A 62 -3.00 24.14 2.67
CA SER A 62 -3.60 25.36 3.22
C SER A 62 -5.07 25.54 2.78
N ASP A 63 -5.85 24.46 2.92
CA ASP A 63 -7.25 24.35 2.48
C ASP A 63 -7.51 24.51 0.96
N ILE A 64 -6.46 24.58 0.14
CA ILE A 64 -6.57 24.63 -1.32
C ILE A 64 -6.45 23.22 -1.89
N TYR A 65 -7.47 22.77 -2.62
CA TYR A 65 -7.45 21.46 -3.31
C TYR A 65 -6.38 21.43 -4.41
N LYS A 66 -5.60 20.34 -4.45
CA LYS A 66 -4.54 20.08 -5.42
C LYS A 66 -4.90 18.88 -6.28
N GLU A 67 -5.39 19.14 -7.48
CA GLU A 67 -5.81 18.10 -8.42
C GLU A 67 -4.66 17.16 -8.80
N GLU A 68 -3.46 17.71 -9.04
CA GLU A 68 -2.27 16.96 -9.41
C GLU A 68 -1.78 15.97 -8.32
N LYS A 69 -2.18 16.21 -7.05
CA LYS A 69 -1.86 15.36 -5.88
C LYS A 69 -3.04 14.51 -5.41
N SER A 70 -4.11 14.48 -6.20
CA SER A 70 -5.40 13.85 -5.84
C SER A 70 -5.75 12.71 -6.80
N PRO A 71 -4.97 11.61 -6.78
CA PRO A 71 -5.18 10.49 -7.70
C PRO A 71 -6.41 9.67 -7.34
N SER A 72 -6.96 9.00 -8.35
CA SER A 72 -7.95 7.95 -8.19
C SER A 72 -7.45 6.64 -8.81
N TYR A 73 -7.76 5.52 -8.16
CA TYR A 73 -7.33 4.19 -8.58
C TYR A 73 -8.52 3.23 -8.67
N HIS A 74 -8.45 2.36 -9.67
CA HIS A 74 -9.39 1.26 -9.86
C HIS A 74 -8.58 -0.03 -9.89
N ASP A 75 -8.82 -0.92 -8.95
CA ASP A 75 -8.06 -2.15 -8.81
C ASP A 75 -8.96 -3.37 -8.81
N LEU A 76 -8.53 -4.40 -9.54
CA LEU A 76 -9.05 -5.75 -9.46
C LEU A 76 -8.06 -6.60 -8.68
N ILE A 77 -8.51 -7.19 -7.59
CA ILE A 77 -7.68 -7.92 -6.63
C ILE A 77 -8.17 -9.38 -6.61
N PRO A 78 -7.59 -10.23 -7.45
CA PRO A 78 -7.95 -11.64 -7.53
C PRO A 78 -7.27 -12.49 -6.46
N ILE A 79 -7.95 -13.58 -6.09
CA ILE A 79 -7.41 -14.72 -5.35
C ILE A 79 -7.90 -15.99 -6.01
N VAL A 80 -7.01 -16.95 -6.25
CA VAL A 80 -7.35 -18.26 -6.80
C VAL A 80 -6.52 -19.29 -6.08
N SER A 81 -7.14 -20.40 -5.69
CA SER A 81 -6.41 -21.55 -5.16
C SER A 81 -7.03 -22.86 -5.63
N ILE A 82 -6.17 -23.83 -5.82
CA ILE A 82 -6.50 -25.21 -6.14
C ILE A 82 -5.78 -26.07 -5.13
N PHE A 83 -6.51 -26.87 -4.40
CA PHE A 83 -5.95 -27.78 -3.44
C PHE A 83 -6.43 -29.20 -3.74
N TYR A 84 -5.49 -30.15 -3.81
CA TYR A 84 -5.74 -31.57 -4.01
C TYR A 84 -5.27 -32.36 -2.81
N LYS A 85 -6.07 -33.28 -2.32
CA LYS A 85 -5.69 -34.15 -1.23
C LYS A 85 -6.19 -35.57 -1.50
N LYS A 86 -5.29 -36.52 -1.44
CA LYS A 86 -5.61 -37.97 -1.54
C LYS A 86 -4.66 -38.76 -0.67
N GLU A 87 -5.23 -39.53 0.29
CA GLU A 87 -4.46 -40.39 1.20
C GLU A 87 -3.29 -39.60 1.84
N ASP A 88 -2.06 -40.06 1.54
CA ASP A 88 -0.83 -39.47 2.06
C ASP A 88 -0.30 -38.27 1.23
N TRP A 89 -0.97 -37.90 0.14
CA TRP A 89 -0.55 -36.83 -0.78
C TRP A 89 -1.42 -35.61 -0.63
N ASN A 90 -0.78 -34.45 -0.62
CA ASN A 90 -1.47 -33.18 -0.83
C ASN A 90 -0.63 -32.29 -1.76
N ILE A 91 -1.31 -31.49 -2.55
CA ILE A 91 -0.70 -30.46 -3.38
C ILE A 91 -1.63 -29.26 -3.44
N GLY A 92 -1.07 -28.08 -3.26
CA GLY A 92 -1.78 -26.82 -3.32
C GLY A 92 -1.07 -25.82 -4.22
N LEU A 93 -1.83 -25.16 -5.07
CA LEU A 93 -1.37 -24.02 -5.87
C LEU A 93 -2.25 -22.84 -5.54
N SER A 94 -1.65 -21.70 -5.21
CA SER A 94 -2.41 -20.47 -5.00
C SER A 94 -1.76 -19.26 -5.68
N TYR A 95 -2.63 -18.36 -6.10
CA TYR A 95 -2.28 -17.03 -6.56
C TYR A 95 -3.14 -16.02 -5.81
N ARG A 96 -2.51 -14.96 -5.34
CA ARG A 96 -3.21 -13.81 -4.77
C ARG A 96 -2.53 -12.51 -5.13
N MET A 97 -3.32 -11.51 -5.39
CA MET A 97 -2.88 -10.13 -5.46
C MET A 97 -3.13 -9.44 -4.11
N MET A 98 -2.18 -8.63 -3.67
CA MET A 98 -2.32 -7.76 -2.50
C MET A 98 -2.00 -6.34 -2.90
N LYS A 99 -2.76 -5.38 -2.36
CA LYS A 99 -2.53 -3.96 -2.51
C LYS A 99 -2.16 -3.37 -1.16
N LEU A 100 -1.07 -2.62 -1.12
CA LEU A 100 -0.60 -1.90 0.07
C LEU A 100 -0.56 -0.41 -0.24
N ASN A 101 -1.39 0.35 0.45
CA ASN A 101 -1.42 1.80 0.30
C ASN A 101 -0.26 2.44 1.07
N PRO A 102 0.35 3.53 0.54
CA PRO A 102 1.32 4.30 1.30
C PRO A 102 0.65 4.92 2.52
N SER A 103 1.41 5.02 3.62
CA SER A 103 0.93 5.71 4.81
C SER A 103 0.78 7.22 4.56
N TYR A 104 -0.06 7.88 5.33
CA TYR A 104 -0.25 9.34 5.20
C TYR A 104 1.05 10.13 5.40
N SER A 105 1.92 9.69 6.30
CA SER A 105 3.25 10.31 6.49
C SER A 105 4.16 10.17 5.26
N MET A 106 3.99 9.13 4.47
CA MET A 106 4.72 8.96 3.20
C MET A 106 4.14 9.83 2.08
N LEU A 107 2.85 10.15 2.14
CA LEU A 107 2.16 11.02 1.18
C LEU A 107 2.28 12.51 1.52
N SER A 108 2.57 12.86 2.77
CA SER A 108 2.68 14.26 3.19
C SER A 108 3.90 14.93 2.58
N SER A 109 3.70 16.05 1.89
CA SER A 109 4.80 16.90 1.39
C SER A 109 5.41 17.80 2.47
N THR A 110 4.92 17.72 3.70
CA THR A 110 5.46 18.48 4.82
C THR A 110 6.84 18.00 5.21
N ILE A 111 7.77 18.93 5.37
CA ILE A 111 9.09 18.64 5.91
C ILE A 111 8.95 18.51 7.43
N SER A 112 9.13 17.30 7.94
CA SER A 112 9.13 17.03 9.37
C SER A 112 10.55 16.93 9.92
N TYR A 113 10.77 17.64 11.04
CA TYR A 113 12.05 17.65 11.74
C TYR A 113 12.18 16.42 12.64
N GLN A 114 13.12 15.54 12.32
CA GLN A 114 13.36 14.32 13.08
C GLN A 114 14.48 14.50 14.11
N SER A 115 15.51 15.26 13.75
CA SER A 115 16.65 15.58 14.62
C SER A 115 17.39 16.79 14.07
N LYS A 116 18.41 17.31 14.81
CA LYS A 116 19.24 18.44 14.39
C LYS A 116 19.87 18.28 12.99
N TYR A 117 19.99 17.06 12.50
CA TYR A 117 20.66 16.75 11.23
C TYR A 117 19.77 15.95 10.25
N GLN A 118 18.50 15.75 10.58
CA GLN A 118 17.63 14.89 9.79
C GLN A 118 16.23 15.48 9.64
N TYR A 119 15.84 15.68 8.39
CA TYR A 119 14.51 16.07 7.97
C TYR A 119 13.89 14.90 7.21
N HIS A 120 12.60 14.74 7.35
CA HIS A 120 11.82 13.76 6.60
C HIS A 120 10.80 14.50 5.73
N ASN A 121 10.68 14.08 4.48
CA ASN A 121 9.68 14.56 3.54
C ASN A 121 9.08 13.36 2.81
N GLY A 122 7.77 13.30 2.72
CA GLY A 122 7.06 12.30 1.93
C GLY A 122 6.92 12.72 0.46
N ASN A 123 6.25 11.86 -0.31
CA ASN A 123 5.91 12.12 -1.70
C ASN A 123 4.42 11.84 -1.95
N PRO A 124 3.59 12.86 -2.23
CA PRO A 124 2.16 12.68 -2.49
C PRO A 124 1.84 11.91 -3.78
N GLU A 125 2.83 11.75 -4.67
CA GLU A 125 2.68 11.00 -5.94
C GLU A 125 2.91 9.49 -5.78
N LEU A 126 3.15 8.99 -4.56
CA LEU A 126 3.33 7.56 -4.33
C LEU A 126 2.06 6.78 -4.68
N GLU A 127 2.22 5.82 -5.56
CA GLU A 127 1.15 4.89 -5.93
C GLU A 127 1.10 3.69 -4.97
N PRO A 128 -0.07 3.05 -4.79
CA PRO A 128 -0.15 1.81 -4.03
C PRO A 128 0.78 0.72 -4.58
N GLN A 129 1.45 0.01 -3.68
CA GLN A 129 2.23 -1.17 -4.04
C GLN A 129 1.29 -2.33 -4.39
N LYS A 130 1.65 -3.10 -5.41
CA LYS A 130 0.91 -4.28 -5.86
C LYS A 130 1.82 -5.50 -5.81
N HIS A 131 1.45 -6.48 -5.02
CA HIS A 131 2.15 -7.74 -4.85
C HIS A 131 1.36 -8.86 -5.51
N ASN A 132 2.01 -9.61 -6.39
CA ASN A 132 1.46 -10.80 -7.02
C ASN A 132 2.19 -12.02 -6.44
N ALA A 133 1.54 -12.70 -5.53
CA ALA A 133 2.11 -13.80 -4.80
C ALA A 133 1.60 -15.13 -5.36
N PHE A 134 2.53 -16.04 -5.66
CA PHE A 134 2.27 -17.42 -6.08
C PHE A 134 2.85 -18.35 -5.02
N SER A 135 2.10 -19.35 -4.62
CA SER A 135 2.62 -20.41 -3.78
C SER A 135 2.26 -21.79 -4.35
N LEU A 136 3.22 -22.69 -4.26
CA LEU A 136 3.06 -24.11 -4.53
C LEU A 136 3.46 -24.86 -3.26
N GLU A 137 2.56 -25.66 -2.75
CA GLU A 137 2.76 -26.49 -1.56
C GLU A 137 2.55 -27.96 -1.93
N GLY A 138 3.35 -28.82 -1.38
CA GLY A 138 3.22 -30.26 -1.58
C GLY A 138 3.60 -31.03 -0.33
N GLY A 139 2.87 -32.09 -0.06
CA GLY A 139 3.13 -32.98 1.06
C GLY A 139 2.99 -34.44 0.68
N TRP A 140 3.84 -35.26 1.21
CA TRP A 140 3.75 -36.70 1.14
C TRP A 140 4.19 -37.32 2.48
N LYS A 141 3.24 -38.02 3.14
CA LYS A 141 3.43 -38.54 4.48
C LYS A 141 3.95 -37.47 5.44
N TRP A 142 5.21 -37.60 5.85
CA TRP A 142 5.87 -36.66 6.79
C TRP A 142 6.75 -35.63 6.09
N ILE A 143 6.85 -35.65 4.76
CA ILE A 143 7.63 -34.70 3.96
C ILE A 143 6.71 -33.59 3.47
N ASN A 144 7.10 -32.34 3.71
CA ASN A 144 6.43 -31.17 3.16
C ASN A 144 7.44 -30.26 2.46
N ALA A 145 7.03 -29.70 1.33
CA ALA A 145 7.82 -28.74 0.57
C ALA A 145 6.92 -27.58 0.13
N SER A 146 7.47 -26.39 0.10
CA SER A 146 6.78 -25.20 -0.39
C SER A 146 7.71 -24.34 -1.22
N LEU A 147 7.16 -23.72 -2.28
CA LEU A 147 7.79 -22.71 -3.10
C LEU A 147 6.93 -21.46 -3.06
N TYR A 148 7.56 -20.33 -2.90
CA TYR A 148 6.89 -19.03 -2.85
C TYR A 148 7.58 -18.07 -3.81
N PHE A 149 6.79 -17.38 -4.61
CA PHE A 149 7.26 -16.32 -5.50
C PHE A 149 6.37 -15.08 -5.34
N ASP A 150 6.98 -13.93 -5.11
CA ASP A 150 6.30 -12.63 -5.04
C ASP A 150 6.90 -11.66 -6.05
N HIS A 151 6.03 -11.06 -6.84
CA HIS A 151 6.38 -9.99 -7.76
C HIS A 151 5.71 -8.69 -7.32
N ALA A 152 6.52 -7.78 -6.78
CA ALA A 152 6.06 -6.48 -6.31
C ALA A 152 6.27 -5.39 -7.38
N ARG A 153 5.27 -4.52 -7.53
CA ARG A 153 5.32 -3.29 -8.36
C ARG A 153 5.13 -2.07 -7.48
N ASN A 154 5.64 -0.93 -7.96
CA ASN A 154 5.56 0.36 -7.28
C ASN A 154 6.16 0.31 -5.87
N MET A 155 7.27 -0.43 -5.71
CA MET A 155 8.00 -0.45 -4.46
C MET A 155 8.64 0.92 -4.22
N TYR A 156 8.45 1.45 -3.03
CA TYR A 156 9.07 2.68 -2.59
C TYR A 156 10.01 2.41 -1.40
N THR A 157 11.06 3.21 -1.33
CA THR A 157 12.01 3.17 -0.24
C THR A 157 12.38 4.57 0.21
N THR A 158 12.76 4.71 1.45
CA THR A 158 13.32 5.95 1.98
C THR A 158 14.82 5.97 1.70
N TYR A 159 15.32 7.08 1.19
CA TYR A 159 16.75 7.29 1.02
C TYR A 159 17.17 8.64 1.61
N ALA A 160 18.40 8.71 2.11
CA ALA A 160 18.96 9.94 2.66
C ALA A 160 19.69 10.72 1.56
N LYS A 161 19.45 12.02 1.50
CA LYS A 161 20.26 12.96 0.71
C LYS A 161 20.91 13.99 1.63
N PRO A 162 22.12 14.50 1.28
CA PRO A 162 22.62 15.70 1.93
C PRO A 162 21.64 16.85 1.77
N TYR A 163 21.45 17.62 2.82
CA TYR A 163 20.65 18.85 2.76
C TYR A 163 21.36 19.88 1.87
N ASP A 164 20.62 20.44 0.91
CA ASP A 164 21.12 21.45 -0.02
C ASP A 164 20.40 22.78 0.26
N ASP A 165 21.08 23.68 0.99
CA ASP A 165 20.56 24.99 1.37
C ASP A 165 20.17 25.87 0.16
N ALA A 166 20.78 25.61 -1.02
CA ALA A 166 20.48 26.37 -2.24
C ALA A 166 19.11 26.04 -2.84
N LYS A 167 18.58 24.84 -2.59
CA LYS A 167 17.26 24.39 -3.07
C LYS A 167 16.14 24.61 -2.06
N HIS A 168 16.51 24.82 -0.81
CA HIS A 168 15.60 25.06 0.29
C HIS A 168 16.08 26.24 1.11
N PRO A 169 16.06 27.49 0.55
CA PRO A 169 16.37 28.67 1.32
C PRO A 169 15.35 28.80 2.45
N GLY A 170 15.82 28.84 3.69
CA GLY A 170 15.05 29.05 4.90
C GLY A 170 14.38 30.41 4.95
#